data_4fc618b4a332256c9a7e6922f3fed510
#
_entry.id   4fc618b4a332256c9a7e6922f3fed510
#
_cell.length_a   1.000
_cell.length_b   1.000
_cell.length_c   1.000
_cell.angle_alpha   90.00
_cell.angle_beta   90.00
_cell.angle_gamma   90.00
#
_symmetry.space_group_name_H-M   'P 1'
#
loop_
_entity.id
_entity.type
_entity.pdbx_description
1 polymer ?
#
loop_
_entity_poly.entity_id
_entity_poly.type
_entity_poly.pdbx_seq_one_letter_code
_entity_poly.pdbx_strand_id
1 'polypeptide(L)'
;MKLDRDKWQTDFEKQLDISEKKQIAIVKRFYKSEYNKGIESFIADGQTNFLNLFDDKPLLKIYSDLYTNIGIRFANWYAKNFEKYLTKQIDTSNLNDIWAARFAALGVAVGSQRVSLVAGTAKQTLIRITQRLMTDPEFMTLGAVEKGRILRNQFNRYSQFQAERLVRTESTAAANFATSEAATTIFPGDQLQKEWIAASDEKTRPTHQRADGQIVDQNAPFSVGGFSMMFPGDPSAPAKEVVNCRCSIAHIPKEGAQTIEEIQSIGLGVAAGGFTNF
;
A
#
# COMPACT_ATOMS: atom_id res chain seq x y z
N MET A 1 12.96 -25.98 3.56
CA MET A 1 13.51 -24.99 2.55
C MET A 1 14.20 -23.87 3.34
N LYS A 2 15.43 -23.49 3.00
CA LYS A 2 16.10 -22.35 3.64
C LYS A 2 15.92 -21.13 2.77
N LEU A 3 15.20 -20.11 3.28
CA LEU A 3 14.99 -18.84 2.60
C LEU A 3 16.28 -18.00 2.64
N ASP A 4 16.70 -17.47 1.49
CA ASP A 4 17.72 -16.42 1.42
C ASP A 4 17.01 -15.07 1.69
N ARG A 5 17.04 -14.64 2.96
CA ARG A 5 16.32 -13.46 3.46
C ARG A 5 16.77 -12.16 2.80
N ASP A 6 18.08 -12.00 2.62
CA ASP A 6 18.66 -10.77 2.06
C ASP A 6 18.28 -10.62 0.59
N LYS A 7 18.34 -11.72 -0.15
CA LYS A 7 17.88 -11.73 -1.54
C LYS A 7 16.39 -11.49 -1.64
N TRP A 8 15.58 -12.12 -0.77
CA TRP A 8 14.14 -11.91 -0.73
C TRP A 8 13.79 -10.43 -0.52
N GLN A 9 14.36 -9.80 0.51
CA GLN A 9 14.11 -8.40 0.84
C GLN A 9 14.57 -7.46 -0.29
N THR A 10 15.74 -7.70 -0.85
CA THR A 10 16.27 -6.93 -1.98
C THR A 10 15.36 -7.01 -3.20
N ASP A 11 14.90 -8.21 -3.56
CA ASP A 11 14.00 -8.42 -4.69
C ASP A 11 12.61 -7.81 -4.43
N PHE A 12 12.10 -7.91 -3.20
CA PHE A 12 10.85 -7.30 -2.77
C PHE A 12 10.89 -5.77 -2.91
N GLU A 13 11.93 -5.12 -2.38
CA GLU A 13 12.12 -3.67 -2.48
C GLU A 13 12.24 -3.20 -3.92
N LYS A 14 12.95 -3.95 -4.76
CA LYS A 14 13.03 -3.65 -6.20
C LYS A 14 11.67 -3.68 -6.87
N GLN A 15 10.80 -4.65 -6.53
CA GLN A 15 9.43 -4.71 -7.06
C GLN A 15 8.59 -3.53 -6.54
N LEU A 16 8.76 -3.14 -5.26
CA LEU A 16 8.10 -1.95 -4.70
C LEU A 16 8.49 -0.69 -5.45
N ASP A 17 9.77 -0.43 -5.63
CA ASP A 17 10.27 0.78 -6.30
C ASP A 17 9.72 0.94 -7.72
N ILE A 18 9.64 -0.17 -8.48
CA ILE A 18 9.06 -0.15 -9.83
C ILE A 18 7.57 0.18 -9.78
N SER A 19 6.84 -0.39 -8.81
CA SER A 19 5.40 -0.18 -8.65
C SER A 19 5.10 1.24 -8.19
N GLU A 20 5.82 1.72 -7.18
CA GLU A 20 5.64 3.03 -6.57
C GLU A 20 5.83 4.17 -7.57
N LYS A 21 6.86 4.13 -8.41
CA LYS A 21 7.13 5.18 -9.41
C LYS A 21 5.91 5.47 -10.29
N LYS A 22 5.23 4.44 -10.75
CA LYS A 22 4.02 4.58 -11.59
C LYS A 22 2.85 5.14 -10.78
N GLN A 23 2.61 4.63 -9.58
CA GLN A 23 1.50 5.03 -8.73
C GLN A 23 1.69 6.46 -8.18
N ILE A 24 2.90 6.85 -7.80
CA ILE A 24 3.21 8.21 -7.36
C ILE A 24 2.83 9.23 -8.45
N ALA A 25 3.12 8.96 -9.71
CA ALA A 25 2.75 9.87 -10.80
C ALA A 25 1.23 10.05 -10.94
N ILE A 26 0.45 8.99 -10.71
CA ILE A 26 -1.03 9.03 -10.76
C ILE A 26 -1.57 9.85 -9.58
N VAL A 27 -1.14 9.51 -8.37
CA VAL A 27 -1.60 10.17 -7.14
C VAL A 27 -1.18 11.64 -7.11
N LYS A 28 0.05 11.95 -7.55
CA LYS A 28 0.52 13.33 -7.67
C LYS A 28 -0.36 14.17 -8.62
N ARG A 29 -0.78 13.61 -9.75
CA ARG A 29 -1.68 14.31 -10.68
C ARG A 29 -3.03 14.60 -10.03
N PHE A 30 -3.57 13.68 -9.25
CA PHE A 30 -4.80 13.90 -8.50
C PHE A 30 -4.63 15.06 -7.50
N TYR A 31 -3.63 15.04 -6.63
CA TYR A 31 -3.38 16.13 -5.68
C TYR A 31 -3.18 17.48 -6.39
N LYS A 32 -2.40 17.48 -7.48
CA LYS A 32 -2.14 18.70 -8.26
C LYS A 32 -3.43 19.26 -8.86
N SER A 33 -4.31 18.41 -9.38
CA SER A 33 -5.62 18.81 -9.92
C SER A 33 -6.48 19.45 -8.85
N GLU A 34 -6.60 18.81 -7.69
CA GLU A 34 -7.42 19.32 -6.59
C GLU A 34 -6.87 20.63 -6.00
N TYR A 35 -5.57 20.74 -5.81
CA TYR A 35 -4.95 22.00 -5.38
C TYR A 35 -5.16 23.13 -6.39
N ASN A 36 -5.07 22.86 -7.69
CA ASN A 36 -5.34 23.87 -8.72
C ASN A 36 -6.76 24.40 -8.65
N LYS A 37 -7.77 23.54 -8.48
CA LYS A 37 -9.16 23.96 -8.27
C LYS A 37 -9.29 24.91 -7.07
N GLY A 38 -8.65 24.58 -5.95
CA GLY A 38 -8.65 25.42 -4.76
C GLY A 38 -7.94 26.78 -4.98
N ILE A 39 -6.83 26.80 -5.71
CA ILE A 39 -6.11 28.01 -6.07
C ILE A 39 -6.96 28.92 -6.97
N GLU A 40 -7.64 28.35 -7.96
CA GLU A 40 -8.52 29.08 -8.86
C GLU A 40 -9.69 29.70 -8.11
N SER A 41 -10.35 28.96 -7.22
CA SER A 41 -11.39 29.50 -6.34
C SER A 41 -10.88 30.63 -5.46
N PHE A 42 -9.72 30.45 -4.82
CA PHE A 42 -9.11 31.50 -3.98
C PHE A 42 -8.79 32.79 -4.78
N ILE A 43 -8.29 32.63 -6.00
CA ILE A 43 -7.97 33.79 -6.86
C ILE A 43 -9.24 34.52 -7.30
N ALA A 44 -10.33 33.78 -7.58
CA ALA A 44 -11.58 34.36 -8.09
C ALA A 44 -12.34 35.17 -7.05
N ASP A 45 -12.42 34.69 -5.79
CA ASP A 45 -13.31 35.27 -4.78
C ASP A 45 -12.62 35.52 -3.41
N GLY A 46 -11.34 35.19 -3.27
CA GLY A 46 -10.59 35.34 -2.01
C GLY A 46 -11.01 34.36 -0.91
N GLN A 47 -11.89 33.41 -1.21
CA GLN A 47 -12.40 32.49 -0.21
C GLN A 47 -11.48 31.31 0.00
N THR A 48 -11.39 30.86 1.26
CA THR A 48 -10.63 29.66 1.67
C THR A 48 -11.56 28.48 1.97
N ASN A 49 -12.78 28.50 1.41
CA ASN A 49 -13.73 27.40 1.58
C ASN A 49 -13.48 26.31 0.53
N PHE A 50 -12.74 25.28 0.96
CA PHE A 50 -12.33 24.15 0.11
C PHE A 50 -13.14 22.88 0.38
N LEU A 51 -14.38 22.99 0.84
CA LEU A 51 -15.22 21.85 1.24
C LEU A 51 -15.42 20.82 0.13
N ASN A 52 -15.56 21.27 -1.11
CA ASN A 52 -15.85 20.42 -2.27
C ASN A 52 -14.58 19.88 -2.97
N LEU A 53 -13.38 20.11 -2.39
CA LEU A 53 -12.13 19.57 -2.93
C LEU A 53 -11.84 18.20 -2.31
N PHE A 54 -11.04 17.41 -3.02
CA PHE A 54 -10.62 16.08 -2.58
C PHE A 54 -11.81 15.16 -2.29
N ASP A 55 -12.66 15.01 -3.31
CA ASP A 55 -13.83 14.10 -3.25
C ASP A 55 -13.37 12.68 -2.92
N ASP A 56 -14.14 12.01 -2.06
CA ASP A 56 -13.86 10.66 -1.60
C ASP A 56 -13.91 9.63 -2.75
N LYS A 57 -14.80 9.79 -3.74
CA LYS A 57 -14.95 8.84 -4.85
C LYS A 57 -13.69 8.67 -5.71
N PRO A 58 -13.05 9.75 -6.22
CA PRO A 58 -11.78 9.63 -6.92
C PRO A 58 -10.66 9.05 -6.06
N LEU A 59 -10.62 9.38 -4.76
CA LEU A 59 -9.65 8.80 -3.84
C LEU A 59 -9.87 7.31 -3.64
N LEU A 60 -11.11 6.86 -3.42
CA LEU A 60 -11.45 5.43 -3.33
C LEU A 60 -11.02 4.66 -4.58
N LYS A 61 -11.25 5.25 -5.76
CA LYS A 61 -10.77 4.64 -7.01
C LYS A 61 -9.25 4.53 -7.04
N ILE A 62 -8.52 5.54 -6.57
CA ILE A 62 -7.06 5.51 -6.47
C ILE A 62 -6.60 4.37 -5.56
N TYR A 63 -7.24 4.18 -4.40
CA TYR A 63 -6.93 3.06 -3.49
C TYR A 63 -7.19 1.71 -4.18
N SER A 64 -8.36 1.52 -4.78
CA SER A 64 -8.71 0.29 -5.49
C SER A 64 -7.72 -0.03 -6.60
N ASP A 65 -7.40 0.94 -7.46
CA ASP A 65 -6.46 0.78 -8.58
C ASP A 65 -5.02 0.49 -8.07
N LEU A 66 -4.60 1.16 -6.99
CA LEU A 66 -3.28 0.95 -6.38
C LEU A 66 -3.14 -0.48 -5.85
N TYR A 67 -4.11 -0.91 -5.02
CA TYR A 67 -4.09 -2.25 -4.45
C TYR A 67 -4.17 -3.33 -5.53
N THR A 68 -4.99 -3.14 -6.56
CA THR A 68 -5.09 -4.08 -7.68
C THR A 68 -3.78 -4.17 -8.46
N ASN A 69 -3.23 -3.03 -8.87
CA ASN A 69 -2.02 -3.01 -9.72
C ASN A 69 -0.79 -3.57 -8.99
N ILE A 70 -0.61 -3.22 -7.72
CA ILE A 70 0.49 -3.71 -6.91
C ILE A 70 0.24 -5.15 -6.52
N GLY A 71 -0.98 -5.48 -6.11
CA GLY A 71 -1.37 -6.81 -5.69
C GLY A 71 -1.12 -7.85 -6.78
N ILE A 72 -1.62 -7.64 -8.00
CA ILE A 72 -1.39 -8.55 -9.13
C ILE A 72 0.10 -8.74 -9.40
N ARG A 73 0.88 -7.65 -9.36
CA ARG A 73 2.32 -7.74 -9.57
C ARG A 73 3.00 -8.62 -8.53
N PHE A 74 2.66 -8.41 -7.24
CA PHE A 74 3.30 -9.14 -6.14
C PHE A 74 2.80 -10.58 -6.02
N ALA A 75 1.54 -10.86 -6.31
CA ALA A 75 1.03 -12.21 -6.37
C ALA A 75 1.75 -13.04 -7.45
N ASN A 76 1.90 -12.48 -8.66
CA ASN A 76 2.65 -13.14 -9.74
C ASN A 76 4.15 -13.25 -9.42
N TRP A 77 4.75 -12.22 -8.81
CA TRP A 77 6.15 -12.28 -8.38
C TRP A 77 6.36 -13.39 -7.34
N TYR A 78 5.45 -13.51 -6.37
CA TYR A 78 5.50 -14.56 -5.37
C TYR A 78 5.38 -15.94 -6.02
N ALA A 79 4.34 -16.17 -6.83
CA ALA A 79 4.11 -17.45 -7.51
C ALA A 79 5.36 -17.88 -8.30
N LYS A 80 5.93 -16.97 -9.09
CA LYS A 80 7.15 -17.24 -9.87
C LYS A 80 8.36 -17.59 -9.00
N ASN A 81 8.52 -16.97 -7.83
CA ASN A 81 9.62 -17.30 -6.92
C ASN A 81 9.46 -18.71 -6.31
N PHE A 82 8.23 -19.20 -6.22
CA PHE A 82 7.94 -20.54 -5.70
C PHE A 82 7.97 -21.64 -6.77
N GLU A 83 7.84 -21.33 -8.07
CA GLU A 83 7.90 -22.31 -9.16
C GLU A 83 9.14 -23.21 -9.09
N LYS A 84 10.29 -22.67 -8.69
CA LYS A 84 11.54 -23.43 -8.55
C LYS A 84 11.52 -24.50 -7.46
N TYR A 85 10.53 -24.46 -6.55
CA TYR A 85 10.34 -25.44 -5.47
C TYR A 85 9.21 -26.40 -5.73
N LEU A 86 8.49 -26.23 -6.84
CA LEU A 86 7.35 -27.08 -7.22
C LEU A 86 7.76 -28.02 -8.35
N THR A 87 7.15 -29.19 -8.37
CA THR A 87 7.35 -30.18 -9.45
C THR A 87 6.70 -29.77 -10.77
N LYS A 88 5.78 -28.80 -10.73
CA LYS A 88 5.06 -28.25 -11.88
C LYS A 88 5.05 -26.72 -11.82
N GLN A 89 4.93 -26.11 -12.99
CA GLN A 89 4.74 -24.68 -13.14
C GLN A 89 3.33 -24.28 -12.67
N ILE A 90 3.23 -23.16 -11.92
CA ILE A 90 1.95 -22.65 -11.48
C ILE A 90 1.31 -21.85 -12.63
N ASP A 91 0.14 -22.28 -13.07
CA ASP A 91 -0.65 -21.48 -14.00
C ASP A 91 -1.43 -20.40 -13.24
N THR A 92 -0.93 -19.18 -13.32
CA THR A 92 -1.56 -18.01 -12.67
C THR A 92 -2.60 -17.30 -13.55
N SER A 93 -2.82 -17.76 -14.78
CA SER A 93 -3.71 -17.07 -15.73
C SER A 93 -5.15 -16.98 -15.20
N ASN A 94 -5.68 -18.08 -14.68
CA ASN A 94 -7.03 -18.12 -14.08
C ASN A 94 -7.12 -17.50 -12.69
N LEU A 95 -5.97 -17.26 -12.03
CA LEU A 95 -5.92 -16.68 -10.69
C LEU A 95 -5.92 -15.15 -10.72
N ASN A 96 -5.45 -14.54 -11.80
CA ASN A 96 -5.31 -13.09 -11.90
C ASN A 96 -6.63 -12.34 -11.73
N ASP A 97 -7.73 -12.84 -12.27
CA ASP A 97 -9.04 -12.21 -12.13
C ASP A 97 -9.57 -12.31 -10.69
N ILE A 98 -9.35 -13.45 -10.04
CA ILE A 98 -9.72 -13.66 -8.63
C ILE A 98 -8.90 -12.73 -7.74
N TRP A 99 -7.60 -12.68 -7.95
CA TRP A 99 -6.70 -11.80 -7.22
C TRP A 99 -7.04 -10.33 -7.44
N ALA A 100 -7.32 -9.92 -8.70
CA ALA A 100 -7.70 -8.56 -9.01
C ALA A 100 -8.95 -8.13 -8.24
N ALA A 101 -9.98 -8.97 -8.21
CA ALA A 101 -11.21 -8.70 -7.47
C ALA A 101 -10.97 -8.55 -5.96
N ARG A 102 -10.16 -9.45 -5.36
CA ARG A 102 -9.81 -9.40 -3.93
C ARG A 102 -8.99 -8.16 -3.58
N PHE A 103 -7.99 -7.83 -4.40
CA PHE A 103 -7.15 -6.65 -4.16
C PHE A 103 -7.94 -5.35 -4.35
N ALA A 104 -8.83 -5.28 -5.33
CA ALA A 104 -9.74 -4.15 -5.51
C ALA A 104 -10.65 -3.97 -4.29
N ALA A 105 -11.25 -5.06 -3.79
CA ALA A 105 -12.09 -5.03 -2.60
C ALA A 105 -11.34 -4.55 -1.36
N LEU A 106 -10.13 -5.06 -1.13
CA LEU A 106 -9.29 -4.58 -0.02
C LEU A 106 -8.94 -3.11 -0.19
N GLY A 107 -8.57 -2.66 -1.40
CA GLY A 107 -8.29 -1.26 -1.68
C GLY A 107 -9.47 -0.34 -1.36
N VAL A 108 -10.69 -0.77 -1.67
CA VAL A 108 -11.92 -0.05 -1.31
C VAL A 108 -12.13 -0.05 0.22
N ALA A 109 -11.96 -1.19 0.88
CA ALA A 109 -12.14 -1.30 2.34
C ALA A 109 -11.15 -0.39 3.10
N VAL A 110 -9.85 -0.45 2.76
CA VAL A 110 -8.82 0.41 3.35
C VAL A 110 -9.05 1.88 2.99
N GLY A 111 -9.37 2.17 1.74
CA GLY A 111 -9.69 3.50 1.26
C GLY A 111 -10.85 4.11 2.03
N SER A 112 -11.94 3.38 2.22
CA SER A 112 -13.13 3.85 2.95
C SER A 112 -12.82 4.33 4.37
N GLN A 113 -11.81 3.75 5.01
CA GLN A 113 -11.37 4.17 6.35
C GLN A 113 -10.43 5.40 6.32
N ARG A 114 -9.73 5.64 5.20
CA ARG A 114 -8.62 6.59 5.13
C ARG A 114 -8.89 7.83 4.27
N VAL A 115 -9.81 7.76 3.30
CA VAL A 115 -10.00 8.86 2.34
C VAL A 115 -10.38 10.17 3.02
N SER A 116 -11.27 10.16 4.02
CA SER A 116 -11.69 11.37 4.73
C SER A 116 -10.51 12.00 5.51
N LEU A 117 -9.64 11.18 6.11
CA LEU A 117 -8.44 11.68 6.79
C LEU A 117 -7.42 12.25 5.80
N VAL A 118 -7.20 11.56 4.69
CA VAL A 118 -6.29 12.01 3.62
C VAL A 118 -6.79 13.30 2.99
N ALA A 119 -8.06 13.36 2.62
CA ALA A 119 -8.72 14.55 2.11
C ALA A 119 -8.68 15.72 3.09
N GLY A 120 -9.01 15.46 4.36
CA GLY A 120 -8.97 16.45 5.44
C GLY A 120 -7.56 17.04 5.63
N THR A 121 -6.53 16.20 5.63
CA THR A 121 -5.13 16.64 5.71
C THR A 121 -4.72 17.51 4.52
N ALA A 122 -5.16 17.18 3.31
CA ALA A 122 -4.89 17.95 2.11
C ALA A 122 -5.61 19.33 2.15
N LYS A 123 -6.89 19.36 2.53
CA LYS A 123 -7.66 20.60 2.72
C LYS A 123 -7.03 21.50 3.77
N GLN A 124 -6.66 20.97 4.93
CA GLN A 124 -5.98 21.75 5.98
C GLN A 124 -4.64 22.30 5.51
N THR A 125 -3.91 21.57 4.69
CA THR A 125 -2.66 22.05 4.09
C THR A 125 -2.92 23.22 3.16
N LEU A 126 -3.97 23.16 2.33
CA LEU A 126 -4.35 24.26 1.44
C LEU A 126 -4.76 25.50 2.23
N ILE A 127 -5.65 25.34 3.23
CA ILE A 127 -6.09 26.43 4.12
C ILE A 127 -4.88 27.12 4.78
N ARG A 128 -4.02 26.35 5.43
CA ARG A 128 -2.87 26.89 6.16
C ARG A 128 -1.91 27.67 5.27
N ILE A 129 -1.65 27.19 4.06
CA ILE A 129 -0.74 27.88 3.13
C ILE A 129 -1.37 29.14 2.60
N THR A 130 -2.64 29.12 2.18
CA THR A 130 -3.34 30.31 1.70
C THR A 130 -3.46 31.35 2.79
N GLN A 131 -3.86 31.00 4.01
CA GLN A 131 -3.93 31.90 5.15
C GLN A 131 -2.59 32.54 5.47
N ARG A 132 -1.50 31.75 5.49
CA ARG A 132 -0.15 32.28 5.71
C ARG A 132 0.25 33.32 4.64
N LEU A 133 -0.05 33.07 3.38
CA LEU A 133 0.25 34.02 2.32
C LEU A 133 -0.61 35.28 2.39
N MET A 134 -1.86 35.18 2.87
CA MET A 134 -2.72 36.35 3.09
C MET A 134 -2.20 37.29 4.18
N THR A 135 -1.34 36.84 5.09
CA THR A 135 -0.69 37.68 6.09
C THR A 135 0.56 38.39 5.57
N ASP A 136 1.01 38.07 4.36
CA ASP A 136 2.16 38.67 3.70
C ASP A 136 1.71 39.94 2.89
N PRO A 137 2.10 41.16 3.29
CA PRO A 137 1.71 42.36 2.58
C PRO A 137 2.17 42.39 1.12
N GLU A 138 3.37 41.86 0.82
CA GLU A 138 3.87 41.80 -0.55
C GLU A 138 3.00 40.89 -1.42
N PHE A 139 2.64 39.70 -0.90
CA PHE A 139 1.75 38.78 -1.60
C PHE A 139 0.37 39.43 -1.85
N MET A 140 -0.16 40.17 -0.90
CA MET A 140 -1.49 40.79 -1.02
C MET A 140 -1.56 41.84 -2.12
N THR A 141 -0.45 42.54 -2.44
CA THR A 141 -0.39 43.55 -3.51
C THR A 141 -0.25 42.95 -4.92
N LEU A 142 0.07 41.65 -5.01
CA LEU A 142 0.26 40.96 -6.30
C LEU A 142 -1.05 40.83 -7.07
N GLY A 143 -0.96 40.81 -8.40
CA GLY A 143 -2.06 40.48 -9.28
C GLY A 143 -2.40 38.97 -9.23
N ALA A 144 -3.60 38.60 -9.68
CA ALA A 144 -4.12 37.25 -9.66
C ALA A 144 -3.18 36.21 -10.31
N VAL A 145 -2.56 36.55 -11.43
CA VAL A 145 -1.64 35.66 -12.17
C VAL A 145 -0.42 35.31 -11.31
N GLU A 146 0.18 36.30 -10.65
CA GLU A 146 1.37 36.11 -9.85
C GLU A 146 1.05 35.37 -8.54
N LYS A 147 -0.07 35.71 -7.87
CA LYS A 147 -0.58 34.94 -6.73
C LYS A 147 -0.76 33.47 -7.10
N GLY A 148 -1.37 33.18 -8.23
CA GLY A 148 -1.56 31.83 -8.74
C GLY A 148 -0.25 31.08 -9.01
N ARG A 149 0.75 31.77 -9.55
CA ARG A 149 2.10 31.22 -9.79
C ARG A 149 2.79 30.83 -8.49
N ILE A 150 2.76 31.68 -7.48
CA ILE A 150 3.35 31.43 -6.16
C ILE A 150 2.67 30.23 -5.49
N LEU A 151 1.34 30.23 -5.44
CA LEU A 151 0.55 29.14 -4.87
C LEU A 151 0.84 27.81 -5.57
N ARG A 152 0.81 27.76 -6.91
CA ARG A 152 1.10 26.54 -7.67
C ARG A 152 2.50 26.00 -7.39
N ASN A 153 3.51 26.86 -7.25
CA ASN A 153 4.87 26.45 -6.91
C ASN A 153 4.94 25.83 -5.49
N GLN A 154 4.24 26.41 -4.53
CA GLN A 154 4.15 25.86 -3.17
C GLN A 154 3.48 24.47 -3.20
N PHE A 155 2.32 24.34 -3.83
CA PHE A 155 1.54 23.09 -3.83
C PHE A 155 2.14 21.98 -4.69
N ASN A 156 2.98 22.29 -5.69
CA ASN A 156 3.72 21.25 -6.43
C ASN A 156 4.61 20.39 -5.51
N ARG A 157 5.27 20.99 -4.53
CA ARG A 157 6.10 20.27 -3.55
C ARG A 157 5.23 19.40 -2.63
N TYR A 158 4.11 19.94 -2.15
CA TYR A 158 3.18 19.20 -1.30
C TYR A 158 2.52 18.03 -2.04
N SER A 159 2.12 18.22 -3.30
CA SER A 159 1.56 17.16 -4.13
C SER A 159 2.53 15.99 -4.29
N GLN A 160 3.82 16.26 -4.48
CA GLN A 160 4.84 15.23 -4.57
C GLN A 160 4.98 14.47 -3.25
N PHE A 161 5.19 15.22 -2.15
CA PHE A 161 5.39 14.64 -0.83
C PHE A 161 4.19 13.79 -0.36
N GLN A 162 2.97 14.30 -0.56
CA GLN A 162 1.75 13.58 -0.16
C GLN A 162 1.55 12.32 -1.00
N ALA A 163 1.81 12.41 -2.31
CA ALA A 163 1.72 11.26 -3.20
C ALA A 163 2.74 10.17 -2.83
N GLU A 164 3.98 10.54 -2.59
CA GLU A 164 5.02 9.61 -2.15
C GLU A 164 4.66 8.91 -0.84
N ARG A 165 4.23 9.69 0.16
CA ARG A 165 3.86 9.14 1.47
C ARG A 165 2.68 8.17 1.37
N LEU A 166 1.61 8.55 0.65
CA LEU A 166 0.44 7.70 0.44
C LEU A 166 0.85 6.42 -0.27
N VAL A 167 1.49 6.55 -1.42
CA VAL A 167 1.86 5.38 -2.24
C VAL A 167 2.79 4.45 -1.47
N ARG A 168 3.86 4.93 -0.85
CA ARG A 168 4.79 4.08 -0.08
C ARG A 168 4.10 3.32 1.05
N THR A 169 3.20 4.00 1.77
CA THR A 169 2.45 3.36 2.86
C THR A 169 1.55 2.25 2.35
N GLU A 170 0.75 2.55 1.32
CA GLU A 170 -0.23 1.61 0.80
C GLU A 170 0.40 0.52 -0.08
N SER A 171 1.54 0.81 -0.74
CA SER A 171 2.26 -0.20 -1.54
C SER A 171 2.77 -1.35 -0.69
N THR A 172 3.33 -1.07 0.49
CA THR A 172 3.79 -2.12 1.39
C THR A 172 2.64 -2.99 1.89
N ALA A 173 1.51 -2.38 2.24
CA ALA A 173 0.32 -3.11 2.65
C ALA A 173 -0.20 -4.01 1.51
N ALA A 174 -0.39 -3.44 0.31
CA ALA A 174 -0.88 -4.17 -0.86
C ALA A 174 0.05 -5.32 -1.27
N ALA A 175 1.36 -5.09 -1.24
CA ALA A 175 2.37 -6.09 -1.61
C ALA A 175 2.37 -7.29 -0.65
N ASN A 176 2.40 -7.02 0.66
CA ASN A 176 2.43 -8.08 1.67
C ASN A 176 1.09 -8.85 1.73
N PHE A 177 -0.03 -8.16 1.59
CA PHE A 177 -1.32 -8.83 1.47
C PHE A 177 -1.37 -9.74 0.23
N ALA A 178 -0.89 -9.24 -0.91
CA ALA A 178 -0.90 -10.00 -2.16
C ALA A 178 0.00 -11.24 -2.11
N THR A 179 1.16 -11.16 -1.46
CA THR A 179 2.00 -12.35 -1.25
C THR A 179 1.33 -13.37 -0.34
N SER A 180 0.59 -12.93 0.68
CA SER A 180 -0.24 -13.81 1.53
C SER A 180 -1.33 -14.52 0.73
N GLU A 181 -2.08 -13.78 -0.08
CA GLU A 181 -3.14 -14.33 -0.93
C GLU A 181 -2.58 -15.35 -1.95
N ALA A 182 -1.46 -15.01 -2.59
CA ALA A 182 -0.80 -15.93 -3.52
C ALA A 182 -0.31 -17.19 -2.81
N ALA A 183 0.29 -17.08 -1.64
CA ALA A 183 0.77 -18.21 -0.87
C ALA A 183 -0.37 -19.17 -0.49
N THR A 184 -1.49 -18.63 0.01
CA THR A 184 -2.66 -19.43 0.40
C THR A 184 -3.47 -19.97 -0.78
N THR A 185 -3.25 -19.43 -1.98
CA THR A 185 -3.81 -19.99 -3.22
C THR A 185 -3.01 -21.21 -3.68
N ILE A 186 -1.72 -21.28 -3.36
CA ILE A 186 -0.81 -22.36 -3.76
C ILE A 186 -0.80 -23.47 -2.72
N PHE A 187 -0.76 -23.13 -1.43
CA PHE A 187 -0.70 -24.07 -0.32
C PHE A 187 -1.87 -23.86 0.64
N PRO A 188 -2.40 -24.94 1.26
CA PRO A 188 -3.30 -24.79 2.40
C PRO A 188 -2.66 -23.95 3.50
N GLY A 189 -3.44 -23.06 4.13
CA GLY A 189 -2.92 -22.13 5.11
C GLY A 189 -2.34 -22.79 6.38
N ASP A 190 -2.82 -23.98 6.75
CA ASP A 190 -2.29 -24.78 7.86
C ASP A 190 -0.91 -25.39 7.56
N GLN A 191 -0.54 -25.47 6.30
CA GLN A 191 0.77 -25.94 5.82
C GLN A 191 1.79 -24.83 5.63
N LEU A 192 1.43 -23.57 5.95
CA LEU A 192 2.29 -22.41 5.82
C LEU A 192 2.67 -21.83 7.19
N GLN A 193 3.89 -21.32 7.24
CA GLN A 193 4.35 -20.35 8.21
C GLN A 193 4.74 -19.07 7.49
N LYS A 194 4.79 -17.97 8.20
CA LYS A 194 5.25 -16.70 7.65
C LYS A 194 6.32 -16.09 8.55
N GLU A 195 7.31 -15.46 7.92
CA GLU A 195 8.43 -14.81 8.60
C GLU A 195 8.40 -13.30 8.31
N TRP A 196 8.57 -12.48 9.35
CA TRP A 196 8.76 -11.04 9.22
C TRP A 196 10.20 -10.75 8.79
N ILE A 197 10.38 -10.01 7.71
CA ILE A 197 11.69 -9.57 7.23
C ILE A 197 11.72 -8.04 7.24
N ALA A 198 12.56 -7.49 8.11
CA ALA A 198 12.75 -6.05 8.20
C ALA A 198 13.56 -5.50 7.02
N ALA A 199 13.35 -4.25 6.67
CA ALA A 199 14.09 -3.57 5.60
C ALA A 199 15.58 -3.39 5.90
N SER A 200 16.00 -3.54 7.15
CA SER A 200 17.41 -3.53 7.60
C SER A 200 18.21 -2.28 7.20
N ASP A 201 17.53 -1.14 7.01
CA ASP A 201 18.14 0.15 6.75
C ASP A 201 18.11 1.06 7.99
N GLU A 202 18.81 2.21 7.95
CA GLU A 202 18.86 3.19 9.05
C GLU A 202 17.47 3.81 9.39
N LYS A 203 16.48 3.66 8.51
CA LYS A 203 15.12 4.19 8.68
C LYS A 203 14.17 3.14 9.27
N THR A 204 14.64 1.91 9.41
CA THR A 204 13.83 0.82 10.00
C THR A 204 13.60 1.08 11.48
N ARG A 205 12.33 1.09 11.89
CA ARG A 205 11.94 1.34 13.29
C ARG A 205 12.51 0.29 14.24
N PRO A 206 12.89 0.66 15.47
CA PRO A 206 13.33 -0.31 16.47
C PRO A 206 12.30 -1.41 16.77
N THR A 207 11.00 -1.11 16.64
CA THR A 207 9.90 -2.09 16.78
C THR A 207 9.93 -3.13 15.67
N HIS A 208 10.24 -2.73 14.45
CA HIS A 208 10.34 -3.60 13.28
C HIS A 208 11.66 -4.39 13.27
N GLN A 209 12.76 -3.79 13.74
CA GLN A 209 14.02 -4.49 13.92
C GLN A 209 13.88 -5.64 14.94
N ARG A 210 13.11 -5.43 16.02
CA ARG A 210 12.82 -6.50 17.00
C ARG A 210 11.87 -7.57 16.47
N ALA A 211 11.04 -7.24 15.50
CA ALA A 211 10.17 -8.22 14.85
C ALA A 211 10.87 -9.02 13.76
N ASP A 212 12.05 -8.59 13.33
CA ASP A 212 12.83 -9.26 12.29
C ASP A 212 13.12 -10.71 12.66
N GLY A 213 12.88 -11.63 11.73
CA GLY A 213 13.04 -13.07 11.95
C GLY A 213 11.94 -13.72 12.81
N GLN A 214 10.90 -12.98 13.23
CA GLN A 214 9.75 -13.59 13.90
C GLN A 214 9.01 -14.51 12.91
N ILE A 215 8.85 -15.79 13.29
CA ILE A 215 8.12 -16.80 12.52
C ILE A 215 6.84 -17.15 13.26
N VAL A 216 5.71 -17.10 12.54
CA VAL A 216 4.39 -17.46 13.08
C VAL A 216 3.64 -18.33 12.06
N ASP A 217 2.61 -19.04 12.51
CA ASP A 217 1.69 -19.72 11.59
C ASP A 217 0.98 -18.72 10.67
N GLN A 218 0.57 -19.15 9.48
CA GLN A 218 -0.03 -18.29 8.44
C GLN A 218 -1.16 -17.40 8.96
N ASN A 219 -2.02 -17.94 9.81
CA ASN A 219 -3.19 -17.24 10.34
C ASN A 219 -2.93 -16.56 11.70
N ALA A 220 -1.71 -16.62 12.22
CA ALA A 220 -1.34 -15.95 13.46
C ALA A 220 -0.74 -14.55 13.18
N PRO A 221 -1.02 -13.54 14.01
CA PRO A 221 -0.40 -12.23 13.87
C PRO A 221 1.03 -12.22 14.39
N PHE A 222 1.85 -11.34 13.84
CA PHE A 222 3.12 -10.91 14.42
C PHE A 222 2.89 -9.96 15.61
N SER A 223 3.82 -9.93 16.56
CA SER A 223 3.86 -8.94 17.63
C SER A 223 4.86 -7.83 17.29
N VAL A 224 4.37 -6.64 16.97
CA VAL A 224 5.20 -5.52 16.53
C VAL A 224 4.88 -4.26 17.33
N GLY A 225 5.82 -3.81 18.14
CA GLY A 225 5.62 -2.60 18.95
C GLY A 225 4.46 -2.66 19.93
N GLY A 226 4.07 -3.87 20.37
CA GLY A 226 2.92 -4.11 21.26
C GLY A 226 1.57 -4.22 20.51
N PHE A 227 1.59 -4.27 19.19
CA PHE A 227 0.40 -4.45 18.35
C PHE A 227 0.45 -5.78 17.62
N SER A 228 -0.74 -6.37 17.40
CA SER A 228 -0.90 -7.54 16.53
C SER A 228 -1.01 -7.09 15.08
N MET A 229 -0.13 -7.59 14.21
CA MET A 229 -0.11 -7.26 12.78
C MET A 229 -0.07 -8.55 11.96
N MET A 230 -0.96 -8.68 11.00
CA MET A 230 -0.98 -9.85 10.11
C MET A 230 0.17 -9.83 9.10
N PHE A 231 0.63 -8.63 8.72
CA PHE A 231 1.74 -8.41 7.78
C PHE A 231 2.30 -6.99 7.93
N PRO A 232 3.49 -6.70 7.38
CA PRO A 232 4.03 -5.33 7.34
C PRO A 232 3.11 -4.39 6.55
N GLY A 233 2.74 -3.28 7.18
CA GLY A 233 1.79 -2.32 6.59
C GLY A 233 0.32 -2.66 6.86
N ASP A 234 0.01 -3.62 7.73
CA ASP A 234 -1.34 -4.00 8.11
C ASP A 234 -2.19 -2.76 8.43
N PRO A 235 -3.32 -2.54 7.69
CA PRO A 235 -4.14 -1.36 7.88
C PRO A 235 -4.79 -1.23 9.27
N SER A 236 -4.92 -2.34 9.99
CA SER A 236 -5.49 -2.36 11.36
C SER A 236 -4.51 -1.80 12.41
N ALA A 237 -3.22 -1.73 12.07
CA ALA A 237 -2.21 -1.24 12.99
C ALA A 237 -2.14 0.32 13.00
N PRO A 238 -1.63 0.92 14.11
CA PRO A 238 -1.55 2.36 14.21
C PRO A 238 -0.56 2.96 13.19
N ALA A 239 -0.83 4.20 12.76
CA ALA A 239 -0.04 4.92 11.74
C ALA A 239 1.48 4.94 12.04
N LYS A 240 1.86 4.99 13.32
CA LYS A 240 3.27 4.96 13.74
C LYS A 240 4.02 3.68 13.34
N GLU A 241 3.32 2.56 13.14
CA GLU A 241 3.91 1.29 12.70
C GLU A 241 3.79 1.06 11.19
N VAL A 242 2.82 1.68 10.51
CA VAL A 242 2.55 1.39 9.09
C VAL A 242 3.08 2.43 8.11
N VAL A 243 3.08 3.72 8.47
CA VAL A 243 3.47 4.80 7.54
C VAL A 243 4.93 4.64 7.07
N ASN A 244 5.14 4.60 5.75
CA ASN A 244 6.46 4.41 5.12
C ASN A 244 7.18 3.11 5.54
N CYS A 245 6.47 2.07 5.97
CA CYS A 245 7.06 0.75 6.19
C CYS A 245 7.57 0.16 4.87
N ARG A 246 8.68 -0.58 4.91
CA ARG A 246 9.25 -1.30 3.76
C ARG A 246 9.59 -2.76 4.06
N CYS A 247 9.17 -3.24 5.22
CA CYS A 247 9.36 -4.64 5.60
C CYS A 247 8.52 -5.56 4.70
N SER A 248 8.97 -6.80 4.56
CA SER A 248 8.23 -7.84 3.84
C SER A 248 7.88 -9.02 4.74
N ILE A 249 7.01 -9.87 4.23
CA ILE A 249 6.82 -11.23 4.77
C ILE A 249 7.26 -12.25 3.74
N ALA A 250 7.84 -13.33 4.21
CA ALA A 250 8.03 -14.52 3.42
C ALA A 250 7.12 -15.63 3.94
N HIS A 251 6.42 -16.29 3.04
CA HIS A 251 5.61 -17.46 3.37
C HIS A 251 6.42 -18.72 3.11
N ILE A 252 6.55 -19.58 4.12
CA ILE A 252 7.41 -20.74 4.10
C ILE A 252 6.54 -21.97 4.27
N PRO A 253 6.49 -22.87 3.27
CA PRO A 253 5.83 -24.16 3.43
C PRO A 253 6.49 -24.96 4.56
N LYS A 254 5.68 -25.57 5.42
CA LYS A 254 6.15 -26.51 6.45
C LYS A 254 6.79 -27.72 5.78
N GLU A 255 7.58 -28.48 6.52
CA GLU A 255 8.19 -29.69 6.01
C GLU A 255 7.09 -30.69 5.60
N GLY A 256 7.19 -31.24 4.37
CA GLY A 256 6.18 -32.15 3.82
C GLY A 256 4.89 -31.48 3.33
N ALA A 257 4.86 -30.13 3.26
CA ALA A 257 3.70 -29.42 2.71
C ALA A 257 3.40 -29.82 1.26
N GLN A 258 2.12 -30.00 0.95
CA GLN A 258 1.62 -30.28 -0.39
C GLN A 258 0.86 -29.07 -0.93
N THR A 259 0.96 -28.84 -2.22
CA THR A 259 0.15 -27.79 -2.88
C THR A 259 -1.32 -28.20 -2.92
N ILE A 260 -2.20 -27.22 -3.06
CA ILE A 260 -3.65 -27.47 -3.25
C ILE A 260 -3.90 -28.36 -4.47
N GLU A 261 -3.16 -28.12 -5.55
CA GLU A 261 -3.27 -28.93 -6.78
C GLU A 261 -2.85 -30.40 -6.55
N GLU A 262 -1.77 -30.63 -5.81
CA GLU A 262 -1.32 -31.99 -5.45
C GLU A 262 -2.36 -32.71 -4.58
N ILE A 263 -2.93 -32.02 -3.58
CA ILE A 263 -3.98 -32.60 -2.71
C ILE A 263 -5.23 -32.91 -3.51
N GLN A 264 -5.66 -32.04 -4.41
CA GLN A 264 -6.82 -32.28 -5.29
C GLN A 264 -6.60 -33.48 -6.24
N SER A 265 -5.36 -33.62 -6.74
CA SER A 265 -5.01 -34.73 -7.66
C SER A 265 -5.10 -36.11 -7.03
N ILE A 266 -4.96 -36.21 -5.71
CA ILE A 266 -5.10 -37.46 -4.94
C ILE A 266 -6.51 -37.67 -4.37
N GLY A 267 -7.48 -36.82 -4.75
CA GLY A 267 -8.89 -36.98 -4.39
C GLY A 267 -9.28 -36.57 -2.96
N LEU A 268 -8.37 -35.86 -2.26
CA LEU A 268 -8.67 -35.26 -0.96
C LEU A 268 -9.31 -33.88 -1.19
N GLY A 269 -10.61 -33.75 -0.87
CA GLY A 269 -11.30 -32.45 -0.97
C GLY A 269 -10.72 -31.42 0.01
N VAL A 270 -10.19 -30.34 -0.51
CA VAL A 270 -9.76 -29.19 0.30
C VAL A 270 -10.95 -28.25 0.46
N ALA A 271 -11.39 -28.03 1.71
CA ALA A 271 -12.31 -26.93 2.00
C ALA A 271 -11.56 -25.60 1.69
N ALA A 272 -12.11 -24.82 0.79
CA ALA A 272 -11.60 -23.49 0.49
C ALA A 272 -11.72 -22.61 1.75
N GLY A 273 -10.65 -22.54 2.54
CA GLY A 273 -10.50 -21.65 3.69
C GLY A 273 -10.31 -20.23 3.20
N GLY A 274 -11.38 -19.60 2.71
CA GLY A 274 -11.40 -18.17 2.45
C GLY A 274 -11.40 -17.42 3.76
N PHE A 275 -10.58 -16.37 3.87
CA PHE A 275 -10.72 -15.36 4.92
C PHE A 275 -12.12 -14.75 4.86
N THR A 276 -13.03 -15.24 5.69
CA THR A 276 -14.29 -14.58 5.98
C THR A 276 -14.09 -13.83 7.26
N ASN A 277 -13.70 -12.56 7.18
CA ASN A 277 -13.94 -11.50 8.16
C ASN A 277 -12.93 -10.36 7.93
N PHE A 278 -13.36 -9.36 7.18
CA PHE A 278 -12.87 -7.98 7.26
C PHE A 278 -14.05 -7.08 7.61
#